data_33832e45a41018ddd922014a572320e1
#
_entry.id   33832e45a41018ddd922014a572320e1
#
_cell.length_a   1.000
_cell.length_b   1.000
_cell.length_c   1.000
_cell.angle_alpha   90.00
_cell.angle_beta   90.00
_cell.angle_gamma   90.00
#
_symmetry.space_group_name_H-M   'P 1'
#
loop_
_entity.id
_entity.type
_entity.pdbx_description
1 polymer ?
#
loop_
_entity_poly.entity_id
_entity_poly.type
_entity_poly.pdbx_seq_one_letter_code
_entity_poly.pdbx_strand_id
1 'polypeptide(L)'
;MLEGVRVLDFSRLLPGAYCTLLLADLGADVIKVEQAGRGDPLRAMPGGPVYFDALHRGKRSVALRFKTPAGHAAIRKLVAASDVLVEGFRPGVMEKMGLGYDDLRRHNPRLVYCAITGYSSNGPLRDRAGHDLNYLALAGPLSLMPKTAQGTPAIPSIQAADLGGAVTAAMAILAALFEREHTSHGRRLEVPMFDVVQSWIGHWFAGARAHVAGLDLTGGLPCYHVYRVQDGFLTVAALETPFWLTFCDVIGRPDLGPRQADSSAIDEVQAILAPRTRDQWVAAFAGRDACVEPCLSLEEVLAWGVPQGAPVLLAGDRPRASGPAPSLGEHTLTVLEECGLSPAEIAAATRAAPEEAR
;
A
#
# COMPACT_ATOMS: atom_id res chain seq x y z
N MET A 1 10.39 6.52 16.32
CA MET A 1 11.45 6.00 15.39
C MET A 1 11.85 7.07 14.37
N LEU A 2 10.89 7.83 13.84
CA LEU A 2 11.14 8.91 12.88
C LEU A 2 10.85 10.30 13.43
N GLU A 3 10.90 10.49 14.76
CA GLU A 3 10.77 11.80 15.38
C GLU A 3 11.83 12.75 14.82
N GLY A 4 11.40 13.95 14.43
CA GLY A 4 12.25 14.95 13.79
C GLY A 4 12.39 14.79 12.27
N VAL A 5 11.92 13.69 11.66
CA VAL A 5 11.87 13.54 10.20
C VAL A 5 10.61 14.21 9.66
N ARG A 6 10.75 15.16 8.73
CA ARG A 6 9.65 15.85 8.07
C ARG A 6 9.49 15.36 6.64
N VAL A 7 8.25 14.95 6.28
CA VAL A 7 7.88 14.38 4.99
C VAL A 7 6.88 15.30 4.29
N LEU A 8 7.19 15.73 3.09
CA LEU A 8 6.25 16.41 2.19
C LEU A 8 5.53 15.38 1.31
N ASP A 9 4.23 15.27 1.46
CA ASP A 9 3.37 14.35 0.70
C ASP A 9 2.65 15.09 -0.43
N PHE A 10 3.22 15.06 -1.64
CA PHE A 10 2.60 15.57 -2.87
C PHE A 10 1.82 14.49 -3.63
N SER A 11 1.74 13.29 -3.07
CA SER A 11 1.04 12.17 -3.71
C SER A 11 -0.47 12.39 -3.77
N ARG A 12 -1.15 11.52 -4.48
CA ARG A 12 -2.61 11.50 -4.58
C ARG A 12 -3.09 10.05 -4.55
N LEU A 13 -4.32 9.86 -4.10
CA LEU A 13 -4.94 8.53 -4.03
C LEU A 13 -4.18 7.57 -3.08
N LEU A 14 -4.24 6.25 -3.35
CA LEU A 14 -3.83 5.22 -2.41
C LEU A 14 -2.30 5.07 -2.22
N PRO A 15 -1.46 4.91 -3.27
CA PRO A 15 -0.08 4.43 -3.05
C PRO A 15 0.77 5.38 -2.21
N GLY A 16 0.80 6.67 -2.56
CA GLY A 16 1.58 7.63 -1.79
C GLY A 16 0.95 7.95 -0.43
N ALA A 17 -0.39 7.99 -0.36
CA ALA A 17 -1.09 8.20 0.92
C ALA A 17 -0.76 7.09 1.92
N TYR A 18 -0.73 5.82 1.50
CA TYR A 18 -0.38 4.70 2.36
C TYR A 18 1.12 4.68 2.71
N CYS A 19 2.00 4.99 1.75
CA CYS A 19 3.44 5.14 2.02
C CYS A 19 3.68 6.15 3.15
N THR A 20 3.13 7.36 3.02
CA THR A 20 3.34 8.44 4.00
C THR A 20 2.58 8.21 5.31
N LEU A 21 1.49 7.42 5.30
CA LEU A 21 0.84 6.95 6.52
C LEU A 21 1.76 6.03 7.33
N LEU A 22 2.44 5.08 6.69
CA LEU A 22 3.41 4.20 7.36
C LEU A 22 4.54 5.01 8.00
N LEU A 23 5.03 6.06 7.32
CA LEU A 23 6.05 6.96 7.89
C LEU A 23 5.49 7.78 9.07
N ALA A 24 4.24 8.26 8.99
CA ALA A 24 3.56 8.95 10.08
C ALA A 24 3.35 8.03 11.29
N ASP A 25 2.94 6.78 11.06
CA ASP A 25 2.79 5.79 12.13
C ASP A 25 4.12 5.51 12.85
N LEU A 26 5.24 5.65 12.15
CA LEU A 26 6.59 5.53 12.73
C LEU A 26 7.11 6.83 13.37
N GLY A 27 6.33 7.90 13.41
CA GLY A 27 6.62 9.16 14.11
C GLY A 27 7.11 10.31 13.24
N ALA A 28 7.06 10.20 11.90
CA ALA A 28 7.41 11.31 11.03
C ALA A 28 6.33 12.43 11.04
N ASP A 29 6.76 13.69 10.94
CA ASP A 29 5.92 14.86 10.71
C ASP A 29 5.53 14.91 9.22
N VAL A 30 4.35 14.37 8.86
CA VAL A 30 3.89 14.31 7.47
C VAL A 30 3.01 15.52 7.14
N ILE A 31 3.45 16.29 6.14
CA ILE A 31 2.73 17.44 5.59
C ILE A 31 2.17 17.07 4.22
N LYS A 32 0.86 16.88 4.14
CA LYS A 32 0.12 16.69 2.88
C LYS A 32 0.02 18.01 2.15
N VAL A 33 0.69 18.13 1.00
CA VAL A 33 0.68 19.35 0.17
C VAL A 33 -0.34 19.18 -0.93
N GLU A 34 -1.37 20.02 -0.92
CA GLU A 34 -2.56 19.90 -1.76
C GLU A 34 -2.76 21.15 -2.63
N GLN A 35 -3.37 20.95 -3.81
CA GLN A 35 -3.78 22.07 -4.64
C GLN A 35 -4.89 22.88 -3.95
N ALA A 36 -4.68 24.16 -3.75
CA ALA A 36 -5.70 25.04 -3.18
C ALA A 36 -7.02 24.98 -3.97
N GLY A 37 -8.13 24.87 -3.24
CA GLY A 37 -9.49 24.80 -3.78
C GLY A 37 -9.92 23.42 -4.32
N ARG A 38 -9.00 22.46 -4.50
CA ARG A 38 -9.33 21.11 -5.00
C ARG A 38 -8.97 20.00 -4.02
N GLY A 39 -7.79 20.06 -3.42
CA GLY A 39 -7.27 19.01 -2.56
C GLY A 39 -6.93 17.71 -3.30
N ASP A 40 -6.80 16.64 -2.52
CA ASP A 40 -6.67 15.28 -3.03
C ASP A 40 -7.99 14.81 -3.65
N PRO A 41 -7.98 14.11 -4.80
CA PRO A 41 -9.21 13.57 -5.41
C PRO A 41 -10.07 12.73 -4.46
N LEU A 42 -9.49 12.02 -3.50
CA LEU A 42 -10.23 11.24 -2.49
C LEU A 42 -11.23 12.10 -1.71
N ARG A 43 -10.97 13.39 -1.50
CA ARG A 43 -11.89 14.27 -0.77
C ARG A 43 -13.26 14.43 -1.46
N ALA A 44 -13.31 14.26 -2.80
CA ALA A 44 -14.50 14.49 -3.61
C ALA A 44 -15.08 13.24 -4.28
N MET A 45 -14.39 12.09 -4.21
CA MET A 45 -14.89 10.83 -4.77
C MET A 45 -16.01 10.25 -3.91
N PRO A 46 -16.98 9.50 -4.49
CA PRO A 46 -17.98 8.77 -3.71
C PRO A 46 -17.32 7.82 -2.70
N GLY A 47 -17.66 7.96 -1.40
CA GLY A 47 -17.00 7.24 -0.31
C GLY A 47 -15.57 7.69 0.03
N GLY A 48 -14.99 8.53 -0.81
CA GLY A 48 -13.61 8.98 -0.70
C GLY A 48 -13.24 9.67 0.62
N PRO A 49 -14.09 10.50 1.24
CA PRO A 49 -13.79 11.11 2.54
C PRO A 49 -13.45 10.07 3.62
N VAL A 50 -14.15 8.93 3.68
CA VAL A 50 -13.87 7.86 4.65
C VAL A 50 -12.50 7.23 4.41
N TYR A 51 -12.14 6.99 3.14
CA TYR A 51 -10.80 6.50 2.77
C TYR A 51 -9.72 7.56 3.03
N PHE A 52 -10.03 8.83 2.78
CA PHE A 52 -9.13 9.93 3.09
C PHE A 52 -8.83 9.97 4.59
N ASP A 53 -9.84 9.89 5.44
CA ASP A 53 -9.68 9.90 6.89
C ASP A 53 -8.81 8.73 7.37
N ALA A 54 -9.02 7.54 6.82
CA ALA A 54 -8.21 6.37 7.18
C ALA A 54 -6.73 6.51 6.78
N LEU A 55 -6.46 7.09 5.59
CA LEU A 55 -5.11 7.18 5.01
C LEU A 55 -4.31 8.41 5.43
N HIS A 56 -4.99 9.45 5.96
CA HIS A 56 -4.34 10.72 6.28
C HIS A 56 -4.44 11.13 7.76
N ARG A 57 -4.88 10.21 8.63
CA ARG A 57 -4.90 10.46 10.08
C ARG A 57 -3.53 10.88 10.59
N GLY A 58 -3.49 11.84 11.49
CA GLY A 58 -2.27 12.34 12.11
C GLY A 58 -1.33 13.13 11.20
N LYS A 59 -1.70 13.36 9.92
CA LYS A 59 -0.95 14.25 9.02
C LYS A 59 -1.39 15.70 9.19
N ARG A 60 -0.56 16.64 8.72
CA ARG A 60 -0.91 18.06 8.57
C ARG A 60 -1.26 18.34 7.09
N SER A 61 -2.15 19.29 6.79
CA SER A 61 -2.49 19.68 5.41
C SER A 61 -2.10 21.13 5.14
N VAL A 62 -1.44 21.34 4.00
CA VAL A 62 -1.09 22.64 3.44
C VAL A 62 -1.67 22.77 2.06
N ALA A 63 -2.48 23.80 1.80
CA ALA A 63 -3.08 24.09 0.52
C ALA A 63 -2.33 25.21 -0.20
N LEU A 64 -1.75 24.93 -1.37
CA LEU A 64 -0.93 25.84 -2.15
C LEU A 64 -1.35 25.89 -3.62
N ARG A 65 -1.04 27.01 -4.27
CA ARG A 65 -1.26 27.20 -5.72
C ARG A 65 -0.03 26.77 -6.51
N PHE A 66 0.03 25.51 -6.91
CA PHE A 66 1.20 24.90 -7.57
C PHE A 66 1.61 25.56 -8.89
N LYS A 67 0.73 26.35 -9.52
CA LYS A 67 1.00 26.97 -10.81
C LYS A 67 1.43 28.44 -10.71
N THR A 68 1.65 28.96 -9.52
CA THR A 68 2.04 30.36 -9.31
C THR A 68 3.49 30.50 -8.84
N PRO A 69 4.19 31.58 -9.19
CA PRO A 69 5.54 31.84 -8.67
C PRO A 69 5.60 31.87 -7.14
N ALA A 70 4.59 32.43 -6.48
CA ALA A 70 4.47 32.48 -5.02
C ALA A 70 4.30 31.06 -4.43
N GLY A 71 3.45 30.23 -5.03
CA GLY A 71 3.29 28.83 -4.63
C GLY A 71 4.60 28.04 -4.77
N HIS A 72 5.34 28.22 -5.88
CA HIS A 72 6.65 27.59 -6.05
C HIS A 72 7.68 28.10 -5.02
N ALA A 73 7.66 29.38 -4.67
CA ALA A 73 8.53 29.92 -3.62
C ALA A 73 8.23 29.30 -2.26
N ALA A 74 6.95 29.16 -1.91
CA ALA A 74 6.52 28.49 -0.69
C ALA A 74 6.96 27.01 -0.67
N ILE A 75 6.79 26.28 -1.77
CA ILE A 75 7.22 24.87 -1.88
C ILE A 75 8.74 24.75 -1.68
N ARG A 76 9.54 25.63 -2.26
CA ARG A 76 11.02 25.61 -2.06
C ARG A 76 11.41 25.83 -0.59
N LYS A 77 10.71 26.71 0.14
CA LYS A 77 10.93 26.90 1.58
C LYS A 77 10.51 25.66 2.38
N LEU A 78 9.38 25.03 2.04
CA LEU A 78 8.98 23.76 2.65
C LEU A 78 10.04 22.68 2.43
N VAL A 79 10.55 22.53 1.20
CA VAL A 79 11.60 21.56 0.86
C VAL A 79 12.89 21.80 1.62
N ALA A 80 13.29 23.08 1.80
CA ALA A 80 14.49 23.43 2.56
C ALA A 80 14.40 23.02 4.04
N ALA A 81 13.16 22.93 4.58
CA ALA A 81 12.87 22.55 5.96
C ALA A 81 12.39 21.08 6.10
N SER A 82 12.61 20.23 5.09
CA SER A 82 12.06 18.87 5.08
C SER A 82 13.12 17.84 4.68
N ASP A 83 12.93 16.61 5.12
CA ASP A 83 13.86 15.48 4.88
C ASP A 83 13.47 14.68 3.65
N VAL A 84 12.17 14.50 3.42
CA VAL A 84 11.62 13.62 2.39
C VAL A 84 10.57 14.36 1.59
N LEU A 85 10.53 14.12 0.28
CA LEU A 85 9.40 14.47 -0.58
C LEU A 85 8.91 13.20 -1.27
N VAL A 86 7.61 12.93 -1.17
CA VAL A 86 6.93 11.83 -1.86
C VAL A 86 5.96 12.40 -2.88
N GLU A 87 6.04 11.94 -4.13
CA GLU A 87 5.11 12.35 -5.19
C GLU A 87 4.61 11.13 -5.98
N GLY A 88 3.49 11.29 -6.68
CA GLY A 88 2.86 10.25 -7.49
C GLY A 88 2.36 10.78 -8.83
N PHE A 89 3.04 11.76 -9.44
CA PHE A 89 2.68 12.29 -10.75
C PHE A 89 3.31 11.43 -11.87
N ARG A 90 2.84 11.64 -13.08
CA ARG A 90 3.51 11.06 -14.25
C ARG A 90 4.92 11.61 -14.38
N PRO A 91 5.89 10.82 -14.86
CA PRO A 91 7.26 11.28 -15.08
C PRO A 91 7.31 12.58 -15.89
N GLY A 92 8.09 13.54 -15.43
CA GLY A 92 8.25 14.85 -16.07
C GLY A 92 7.24 15.92 -15.63
N VAL A 93 6.23 15.62 -14.84
CA VAL A 93 5.26 16.62 -14.35
C VAL A 93 5.88 17.54 -13.32
N MET A 94 6.59 17.00 -12.33
CA MET A 94 7.28 17.79 -11.31
C MET A 94 8.41 18.63 -11.94
N GLU A 95 9.15 18.06 -12.88
CA GLU A 95 10.21 18.77 -13.63
C GLU A 95 9.64 19.95 -14.42
N LYS A 96 8.51 19.79 -15.12
CA LYS A 96 7.83 20.89 -15.84
C LYS A 96 7.36 22.01 -14.92
N MET A 97 7.10 21.73 -13.65
CA MET A 97 6.77 22.73 -12.64
C MET A 97 8.01 23.35 -11.98
N GLY A 98 9.25 22.94 -12.35
CA GLY A 98 10.46 23.36 -11.65
C GLY A 98 10.55 22.84 -10.22
N LEU A 99 9.93 21.70 -9.96
CA LEU A 99 9.87 21.01 -8.67
C LEU A 99 10.43 19.57 -8.78
N GLY A 100 11.17 19.27 -9.84
CA GLY A 100 11.88 18.00 -9.99
C GLY A 100 13.07 17.91 -9.02
N TYR A 101 13.59 16.69 -8.86
CA TYR A 101 14.70 16.43 -7.92
C TYR A 101 15.90 17.35 -8.16
N ASP A 102 16.33 17.54 -9.42
CA ASP A 102 17.49 18.37 -9.76
C ASP A 102 17.31 19.85 -9.44
N ASP A 103 16.07 20.34 -9.43
CA ASP A 103 15.74 21.70 -9.00
C ASP A 103 15.72 21.80 -7.48
N LEU A 104 15.06 20.84 -6.81
CA LEU A 104 14.84 20.91 -5.35
C LEU A 104 16.12 20.60 -4.55
N ARG A 105 17.00 19.72 -5.03
CA ARG A 105 18.29 19.42 -4.35
C ARG A 105 19.22 20.63 -4.24
N ARG A 106 19.04 21.66 -5.07
CA ARG A 106 19.79 22.93 -4.93
C ARG A 106 19.38 23.70 -3.70
N HIS A 107 18.15 23.51 -3.23
CA HIS A 107 17.62 24.13 -2.01
C HIS A 107 17.81 23.25 -0.78
N ASN A 108 17.87 21.92 -0.98
CA ASN A 108 18.16 20.95 0.08
C ASN A 108 18.97 19.76 -0.48
N PRO A 109 20.30 19.79 -0.39
CA PRO A 109 21.15 18.68 -0.85
C PRO A 109 20.94 17.37 -0.09
N ARG A 110 20.29 17.41 1.08
CA ARG A 110 19.97 16.23 1.90
C ARG A 110 18.59 15.64 1.60
N LEU A 111 17.83 16.22 0.67
CA LEU A 111 16.48 15.80 0.34
C LEU A 111 16.45 14.37 -0.22
N VAL A 112 15.69 13.49 0.40
CA VAL A 112 15.29 12.21 -0.17
C VAL A 112 14.00 12.45 -0.98
N TYR A 113 14.10 12.31 -2.29
CA TYR A 113 12.98 12.52 -3.22
C TYR A 113 12.49 11.17 -3.74
N CYS A 114 11.24 10.81 -3.48
CA CYS A 114 10.65 9.54 -3.87
C CYS A 114 9.46 9.74 -4.82
N ALA A 115 9.60 9.26 -6.05
CA ALA A 115 8.53 9.19 -7.04
C ALA A 115 7.92 7.78 -7.04
N ILE A 116 6.61 7.67 -6.75
CA ILE A 116 5.85 6.43 -6.89
C ILE A 116 5.11 6.50 -8.22
N THR A 117 5.57 5.74 -9.21
CA THR A 117 5.08 5.81 -10.59
C THR A 117 4.36 4.53 -11.00
N GLY A 118 3.52 4.59 -12.04
CA GLY A 118 2.91 3.39 -12.60
C GLY A 118 3.93 2.52 -13.30
N TYR A 119 4.79 3.15 -14.11
CA TYR A 119 5.84 2.51 -14.90
C TYR A 119 7.14 3.31 -14.77
N SER A 120 8.28 2.63 -14.99
CA SER A 120 9.62 3.25 -14.94
C SER A 120 9.74 4.44 -15.90
N SER A 121 10.35 5.51 -15.40
CA SER A 121 10.62 6.73 -16.19
C SER A 121 11.58 6.52 -17.36
N ASN A 122 12.36 5.43 -17.34
CA ASN A 122 13.31 5.07 -18.39
C ASN A 122 12.81 3.95 -19.33
N GLY A 123 11.56 3.44 -19.09
CA GLY A 123 11.02 2.34 -19.88
C GLY A 123 10.10 2.77 -21.02
N PRO A 124 9.78 1.86 -21.93
CA PRO A 124 8.88 2.12 -23.08
C PRO A 124 7.43 2.41 -22.66
N LEU A 125 7.06 2.13 -21.41
CA LEU A 125 5.71 2.34 -20.88
C LEU A 125 5.58 3.66 -20.08
N ARG A 126 6.64 4.48 -20.03
CA ARG A 126 6.75 5.70 -19.25
C ARG A 126 5.51 6.60 -19.27
N ASP A 127 4.97 6.85 -20.45
CA ASP A 127 3.87 7.78 -20.65
C ASP A 127 2.49 7.10 -20.65
N ARG A 128 2.46 5.77 -20.40
CA ARG A 128 1.23 4.99 -20.39
C ARG A 128 0.41 5.28 -19.13
N ALA A 129 -0.90 5.48 -19.32
CA ALA A 129 -1.84 5.56 -18.20
C ALA A 129 -2.10 4.17 -17.61
N GLY A 130 -2.31 4.12 -16.30
CA GLY A 130 -2.67 2.88 -15.62
C GLY A 130 -3.09 3.12 -14.18
N HIS A 131 -3.80 2.14 -13.65
CA HIS A 131 -4.10 1.95 -12.24
C HIS A 131 -3.71 0.54 -11.84
N ASP A 132 -3.84 0.20 -10.57
CA ASP A 132 -3.47 -1.09 -9.97
C ASP A 132 -3.76 -2.29 -10.89
N LEU A 133 -5.02 -2.43 -11.35
CA LEU A 133 -5.43 -3.54 -12.21
C LEU A 133 -4.63 -3.64 -13.51
N ASN A 134 -4.23 -2.50 -14.09
CA ASN A 134 -3.43 -2.48 -15.31
C ASN A 134 -2.00 -2.96 -15.05
N TYR A 135 -1.43 -2.61 -13.90
CA TYR A 135 -0.09 -3.07 -13.50
C TYR A 135 -0.08 -4.57 -13.23
N LEU A 136 -1.08 -5.09 -12.49
CA LEU A 136 -1.26 -6.52 -12.25
C LEU A 136 -1.46 -7.32 -13.54
N ALA A 137 -2.25 -6.79 -14.47
CA ALA A 137 -2.50 -7.46 -15.75
C ALA A 137 -1.23 -7.57 -16.60
N LEU A 138 -0.50 -6.46 -16.74
CA LEU A 138 0.66 -6.40 -17.63
C LEU A 138 1.90 -7.07 -17.02
N ALA A 139 2.07 -7.01 -15.69
CA ALA A 139 3.16 -7.67 -14.98
C ALA A 139 3.00 -9.19 -14.85
N GLY A 140 1.77 -9.70 -15.00
CA GLY A 140 1.47 -11.13 -14.99
C GLY A 140 0.64 -11.65 -13.82
N PRO A 141 0.62 -11.05 -12.60
CA PRO A 141 -0.11 -11.60 -11.45
C PRO A 141 -1.58 -11.88 -11.73
N LEU A 142 -2.25 -11.04 -12.54
CA LEU A 142 -3.65 -11.24 -12.86
C LEU A 142 -3.91 -12.56 -13.60
N SER A 143 -2.94 -13.08 -14.37
CA SER A 143 -3.06 -14.37 -15.07
C SER A 143 -3.05 -15.57 -14.13
N LEU A 144 -2.53 -15.40 -12.91
CA LEU A 144 -2.45 -16.41 -11.86
C LEU A 144 -3.74 -16.47 -11.02
N MET A 145 -4.61 -15.47 -11.15
CA MET A 145 -5.87 -15.44 -10.38
C MET A 145 -6.84 -16.51 -10.86
N PRO A 146 -7.67 -17.05 -9.94
CA PRO A 146 -8.77 -17.96 -10.31
C PRO A 146 -9.66 -17.33 -11.37
N LYS A 147 -10.21 -18.17 -12.24
CA LYS A 147 -11.15 -17.70 -13.26
C LYS A 147 -12.57 -17.64 -12.71
N THR A 148 -13.31 -16.62 -13.09
CA THR A 148 -14.75 -16.53 -12.85
C THR A 148 -15.51 -17.59 -13.67
N ALA A 149 -16.81 -17.73 -13.42
CA ALA A 149 -17.67 -18.61 -14.23
C ALA A 149 -17.67 -18.25 -15.72
N GLN A 150 -17.38 -17.00 -16.07
CA GLN A 150 -17.27 -16.51 -17.45
C GLN A 150 -15.86 -16.75 -18.07
N GLY A 151 -14.94 -17.37 -17.32
CA GLY A 151 -13.57 -17.64 -17.78
C GLY A 151 -12.60 -16.45 -17.70
N THR A 152 -13.02 -15.31 -17.14
CA THR A 152 -12.15 -14.15 -16.92
C THR A 152 -11.38 -14.29 -15.60
N PRO A 153 -10.13 -13.77 -15.49
CA PRO A 153 -9.44 -13.72 -14.21
C PRO A 153 -10.26 -12.91 -13.17
N ALA A 154 -10.34 -13.39 -11.95
CA ALA A 154 -10.96 -12.66 -10.86
C ALA A 154 -10.13 -11.40 -10.52
N ILE A 155 -10.81 -10.29 -10.25
CA ILE A 155 -10.15 -9.05 -9.86
C ILE A 155 -9.87 -9.11 -8.35
N PRO A 156 -8.61 -8.96 -7.90
CA PRO A 156 -8.31 -8.85 -6.47
C PRO A 156 -9.02 -7.66 -5.84
N SER A 157 -9.63 -7.86 -4.68
CA SER A 157 -10.27 -6.77 -3.92
C SER A 157 -9.26 -5.85 -3.24
N ILE A 158 -8.01 -6.29 -3.12
CA ILE A 158 -6.89 -5.51 -2.56
C ILE A 158 -6.04 -5.00 -3.72
N GLN A 159 -5.77 -3.69 -3.74
CA GLN A 159 -4.93 -3.02 -4.74
C GLN A 159 -3.46 -3.37 -4.48
N ALA A 160 -3.03 -4.54 -4.95
CA ALA A 160 -1.74 -5.13 -4.62
C ALA A 160 -0.55 -4.35 -5.21
N ALA A 161 -0.70 -3.77 -6.40
CA ALA A 161 0.35 -2.96 -7.01
C ALA A 161 0.50 -1.61 -6.29
N ASP A 162 -0.61 -0.95 -5.95
CA ASP A 162 -0.62 0.31 -5.23
C ASP A 162 -0.01 0.15 -3.83
N LEU A 163 -0.47 -0.84 -3.06
CA LEU A 163 0.01 -1.09 -1.71
C LEU A 163 1.46 -1.60 -1.70
N GLY A 164 1.81 -2.47 -2.64
CA GLY A 164 3.18 -2.94 -2.81
C GLY A 164 4.15 -1.82 -3.17
N GLY A 165 3.74 -0.93 -4.07
CA GLY A 165 4.47 0.29 -4.40
C GLY A 165 4.66 1.19 -3.18
N ALA A 166 3.61 1.38 -2.37
CA ALA A 166 3.66 2.17 -1.16
C ALA A 166 4.66 1.62 -0.11
N VAL A 167 4.59 0.31 0.17
CA VAL A 167 5.50 -0.36 1.12
C VAL A 167 6.95 -0.33 0.62
N THR A 168 7.15 -0.60 -0.67
CA THR A 168 8.49 -0.53 -1.29
C THR A 168 9.06 0.88 -1.23
N ALA A 169 8.23 1.91 -1.46
CA ALA A 169 8.63 3.31 -1.34
C ALA A 169 9.02 3.66 0.10
N ALA A 170 8.22 3.26 1.09
CA ALA A 170 8.55 3.48 2.49
C ALA A 170 9.90 2.82 2.86
N MET A 171 10.11 1.56 2.45
CA MET A 171 11.39 0.85 2.64
C MET A 171 12.56 1.59 1.99
N ALA A 172 12.41 2.02 0.74
CA ALA A 172 13.45 2.73 0.00
C ALA A 172 13.77 4.10 0.64
N ILE A 173 12.76 4.82 1.13
CA ILE A 173 12.92 6.08 1.87
C ILE A 173 13.74 5.84 3.14
N LEU A 174 13.40 4.83 3.93
CA LEU A 174 14.13 4.49 5.17
C LEU A 174 15.59 4.15 4.88
N ALA A 175 15.85 3.36 3.83
CA ALA A 175 17.21 3.03 3.40
C ALA A 175 18.00 4.28 2.96
N ALA A 176 17.36 5.21 2.23
CA ALA A 176 17.99 6.45 1.80
C ALA A 176 18.23 7.43 2.96
N LEU A 177 17.33 7.48 3.95
CA LEU A 177 17.55 8.24 5.18
C LEU A 177 18.74 7.69 5.97
N PHE A 178 18.86 6.37 6.08
CA PHE A 178 20.02 5.73 6.71
C PHE A 178 21.32 6.02 5.97
N GLU A 179 21.36 5.88 4.64
CA GLU A 179 22.53 6.21 3.80
C GLU A 179 22.92 7.68 3.95
N ARG A 180 21.96 8.58 4.02
CA ARG A 180 22.15 10.02 4.19
C ARG A 180 22.94 10.39 5.44
N GLU A 181 22.80 9.65 6.53
CA GLU A 181 23.54 9.90 7.76
C GLU A 181 25.05 9.65 7.59
N HIS A 182 25.42 8.82 6.65
CA HIS A 182 26.84 8.54 6.33
C HIS A 182 27.38 9.44 5.20
N THR A 183 26.54 9.79 4.22
CA THR A 183 26.96 10.53 3.02
C THR A 183 26.70 12.02 3.09
N SER A 184 25.85 12.48 4.01
CA SER A 184 25.31 13.85 4.09
C SER A 184 24.52 14.29 2.84
N HIS A 185 24.20 13.40 1.92
CA HIS A 185 23.47 13.69 0.70
C HIS A 185 22.17 12.91 0.62
N GLY A 186 21.11 13.58 0.15
CA GLY A 186 19.86 12.94 -0.23
C GLY A 186 19.97 12.19 -1.56
N ARG A 187 18.86 11.55 -1.95
CA ARG A 187 18.81 10.71 -3.14
C ARG A 187 17.48 10.83 -3.87
N ARG A 188 17.49 10.70 -5.20
CA ARG A 188 16.28 10.43 -5.97
C ARG A 188 16.00 8.94 -5.98
N LEU A 189 14.78 8.60 -5.57
CA LEU A 189 14.21 7.26 -5.62
C LEU A 189 13.07 7.23 -6.63
N GLU A 190 12.93 6.15 -7.34
CA GLU A 190 11.77 5.88 -8.19
C GLU A 190 11.27 4.47 -7.91
N VAL A 191 9.96 4.34 -7.66
CA VAL A 191 9.31 3.08 -7.34
C VAL A 191 8.17 2.86 -8.34
N PRO A 192 8.44 2.17 -9.46
CA PRO A 192 7.41 1.83 -10.44
C PRO A 192 6.57 0.67 -9.93
N MET A 193 5.28 0.88 -9.73
CA MET A 193 4.36 -0.15 -9.19
C MET A 193 4.29 -1.40 -10.06
N PHE A 194 4.40 -1.25 -11.37
CA PHE A 194 4.53 -2.38 -12.30
C PHE A 194 5.73 -3.27 -11.99
N ASP A 195 6.92 -2.66 -11.79
CA ASP A 195 8.17 -3.41 -11.53
C ASP A 195 8.12 -4.09 -10.16
N VAL A 196 7.48 -3.45 -9.18
CA VAL A 196 7.27 -4.01 -7.85
C VAL A 196 6.50 -5.34 -7.93
N VAL A 197 5.32 -5.35 -8.56
CA VAL A 197 4.52 -6.57 -8.63
C VAL A 197 5.14 -7.61 -9.55
N GLN A 198 5.88 -7.20 -10.58
CA GLN A 198 6.64 -8.12 -11.43
C GLN A 198 7.74 -8.84 -10.62
N SER A 199 8.39 -8.13 -9.70
CA SER A 199 9.41 -8.73 -8.83
C SER A 199 8.85 -9.80 -7.90
N TRP A 200 7.59 -9.66 -7.45
CA TRP A 200 6.94 -10.61 -6.56
C TRP A 200 6.68 -11.98 -7.19
N ILE A 201 6.51 -12.03 -8.50
CA ILE A 201 6.29 -13.28 -9.24
C ILE A 201 7.56 -13.81 -9.93
N GLY A 202 8.74 -13.36 -9.49
CA GLY A 202 10.02 -13.80 -10.04
C GLY A 202 10.22 -15.31 -10.03
N HIS A 203 9.76 -15.99 -8.97
CA HIS A 203 9.79 -17.45 -8.84
C HIS A 203 8.87 -18.16 -9.86
N TRP A 204 7.72 -17.58 -10.21
CA TRP A 204 6.85 -18.09 -11.27
C TRP A 204 7.52 -17.98 -12.64
N PHE A 205 8.23 -16.88 -12.92
CA PHE A 205 9.03 -16.76 -14.15
C PHE A 205 10.16 -17.78 -14.20
N ALA A 206 10.81 -18.05 -13.07
CA ALA A 206 11.85 -19.09 -13.00
C ALA A 206 11.28 -20.47 -13.30
N GLY A 207 10.14 -20.83 -12.69
CA GLY A 207 9.44 -22.10 -12.97
C GLY A 207 9.03 -22.22 -14.44
N ALA A 208 8.43 -21.19 -15.01
CA ALA A 208 8.00 -21.18 -16.41
C ALA A 208 9.19 -21.37 -17.38
N ARG A 209 10.33 -20.72 -17.13
CA ARG A 209 11.55 -20.90 -17.94
C ARG A 209 12.15 -22.29 -17.83
N ALA A 210 12.05 -22.90 -16.65
CA ALA A 210 12.55 -24.26 -16.40
C ALA A 210 11.56 -25.35 -16.84
N HIS A 211 10.37 -25.00 -17.32
CA HIS A 211 9.28 -25.93 -17.61
C HIS A 211 8.91 -26.84 -16.42
N VAL A 212 9.07 -26.31 -15.20
CA VAL A 212 8.71 -26.98 -13.95
C VAL A 212 7.33 -26.47 -13.53
N ALA A 213 6.40 -27.39 -13.27
CA ALA A 213 5.16 -27.05 -12.58
C ALA A 213 5.52 -26.49 -11.20
N GLY A 214 5.17 -25.23 -10.93
CA GLY A 214 5.38 -24.63 -9.63
C GLY A 214 4.51 -25.31 -8.56
N LEU A 215 4.79 -25.02 -7.30
CA LEU A 215 3.89 -25.36 -6.19
C LEU A 215 2.56 -24.65 -6.43
N ASP A 216 1.47 -25.39 -6.61
CA ASP A 216 0.15 -24.81 -6.90
C ASP A 216 -0.49 -24.25 -5.62
N LEU A 217 -0.09 -23.03 -5.25
CA LEU A 217 -0.69 -22.29 -4.14
C LEU A 217 -1.91 -21.46 -4.57
N THR A 218 -2.57 -21.85 -5.67
CA THR A 218 -3.75 -21.16 -6.19
C THR A 218 -5.05 -21.91 -5.89
N GLY A 219 -5.00 -22.92 -5.02
CA GLY A 219 -6.15 -23.72 -4.60
C GLY A 219 -6.29 -25.06 -5.29
N GLY A 220 -5.33 -25.49 -6.10
CA GLY A 220 -5.31 -26.78 -6.79
C GLY A 220 -4.90 -27.98 -5.94
N LEU A 221 -4.48 -27.75 -4.68
CA LEU A 221 -4.06 -28.79 -3.75
C LEU A 221 -5.05 -28.94 -2.60
N PRO A 222 -5.39 -30.17 -2.15
CA PRO A 222 -6.30 -30.35 -1.01
C PRO A 222 -5.73 -29.77 0.31
N CYS A 223 -4.42 -29.75 0.46
CA CYS A 223 -3.74 -29.13 1.60
C CYS A 223 -3.59 -27.60 1.51
N TYR A 224 -3.92 -26.99 0.37
CA TYR A 224 -3.89 -25.54 0.18
C TYR A 224 -5.12 -25.10 -0.61
N HIS A 225 -6.24 -24.98 0.11
CA HIS A 225 -7.55 -24.76 -0.50
C HIS A 225 -8.50 -23.99 0.41
N VAL A 226 -9.56 -23.43 -0.17
CA VAL A 226 -10.67 -22.82 0.57
C VAL A 226 -11.90 -23.72 0.42
N TYR A 227 -12.33 -24.32 1.52
CA TYR A 227 -13.46 -25.24 1.55
C TYR A 227 -14.74 -24.57 2.03
N ARG A 228 -15.85 -24.92 1.39
CA ARG A 228 -17.16 -24.48 1.84
C ARG A 228 -17.62 -25.36 3.03
N VAL A 229 -18.16 -24.71 4.06
CA VAL A 229 -18.83 -25.34 5.19
C VAL A 229 -20.30 -24.93 5.20
N GLN A 230 -21.08 -25.40 6.17
CA GLN A 230 -22.53 -25.18 6.18
C GLN A 230 -22.92 -23.68 6.08
N ASP A 231 -22.18 -22.80 6.73
CA ASP A 231 -22.50 -21.38 6.94
C ASP A 231 -21.37 -20.41 6.53
N GLY A 232 -20.36 -20.88 5.79
CA GLY A 232 -19.24 -20.04 5.38
C GLY A 232 -18.12 -20.82 4.73
N PHE A 233 -16.88 -20.43 5.01
CA PHE A 233 -15.69 -21.02 4.43
C PHE A 233 -14.60 -21.24 5.48
N LEU A 234 -13.77 -22.28 5.25
CA LEU A 234 -12.52 -22.52 5.96
C LEU A 234 -11.36 -22.50 4.98
N THR A 235 -10.25 -21.93 5.37
CA THR A 235 -8.96 -22.10 4.70
C THR A 235 -8.24 -23.31 5.29
N VAL A 236 -7.61 -24.10 4.44
CA VAL A 236 -6.64 -25.13 4.79
C VAL A 236 -5.34 -24.76 4.09
N ALA A 237 -4.26 -24.56 4.86
CA ALA A 237 -2.93 -24.21 4.35
C ALA A 237 -1.86 -25.15 4.96
N ALA A 238 -2.18 -26.44 5.03
CA ALA A 238 -1.41 -27.51 5.65
C ALA A 238 -0.31 -28.04 4.71
N LEU A 239 0.64 -27.18 4.32
CA LEU A 239 1.70 -27.50 3.36
C LEU A 239 2.73 -28.49 3.91
N GLU A 240 3.06 -28.39 5.18
CA GLU A 240 3.96 -29.33 5.83
C GLU A 240 3.19 -30.62 6.19
N THR A 241 3.80 -31.77 5.94
CA THR A 241 3.20 -33.08 6.18
C THR A 241 2.61 -33.25 7.59
N PRO A 242 3.27 -32.80 8.69
CA PRO A 242 2.67 -32.93 10.03
C PRO A 242 1.32 -32.21 10.17
N PHE A 243 1.17 -31.01 9.60
CA PHE A 243 -0.08 -30.24 9.63
C PHE A 243 -1.17 -30.92 8.82
N TRP A 244 -0.82 -31.46 7.64
CA TRP A 244 -1.75 -32.23 6.82
C TRP A 244 -2.23 -33.51 7.52
N LEU A 245 -1.34 -34.27 8.15
CA LEU A 245 -1.70 -35.44 8.93
C LEU A 245 -2.59 -35.11 10.11
N THR A 246 -2.31 -34.01 10.83
CA THR A 246 -3.18 -33.50 11.89
C THR A 246 -4.56 -33.10 11.36
N PHE A 247 -4.60 -32.42 10.21
CA PHE A 247 -5.86 -32.10 9.54
C PHE A 247 -6.66 -33.36 9.21
N CYS A 248 -6.03 -34.37 8.59
CA CYS A 248 -6.67 -35.64 8.23
C CYS A 248 -7.22 -36.38 9.47
N ASP A 249 -6.48 -36.36 10.58
CA ASP A 249 -6.91 -36.96 11.84
C ASP A 249 -8.16 -36.27 12.39
N VAL A 250 -8.17 -34.93 12.45
CA VAL A 250 -9.32 -34.15 12.96
C VAL A 250 -10.59 -34.35 12.13
N ILE A 251 -10.47 -34.45 10.81
CA ILE A 251 -11.63 -34.74 9.94
C ILE A 251 -12.01 -36.21 9.90
N GLY A 252 -11.29 -37.09 10.62
CA GLY A 252 -11.55 -38.53 10.69
C GLY A 252 -11.17 -39.31 9.42
N ARG A 253 -10.20 -38.81 8.65
CA ARG A 253 -9.74 -39.42 7.38
C ARG A 253 -8.22 -39.54 7.30
N PRO A 254 -7.60 -40.34 8.20
CA PRO A 254 -6.15 -40.55 8.16
C PRO A 254 -5.66 -41.21 6.85
N ASP A 255 -6.54 -41.90 6.12
CA ASP A 255 -6.30 -42.45 4.79
C ASP A 255 -5.97 -41.41 3.72
N LEU A 256 -6.34 -40.13 3.92
CA LEU A 256 -5.98 -39.01 3.04
C LEU A 256 -4.53 -38.54 3.22
N GLY A 257 -3.83 -38.99 4.28
CA GLY A 257 -2.45 -38.59 4.55
C GLY A 257 -1.50 -38.65 3.34
N PRO A 258 -1.45 -39.76 2.59
CA PRO A 258 -0.62 -39.86 1.39
C PRO A 258 -1.09 -39.01 0.20
N ARG A 259 -2.28 -38.43 0.26
CA ARG A 259 -2.92 -37.68 -0.84
C ARG A 259 -2.83 -36.17 -0.67
N GLN A 260 -1.84 -35.67 0.05
CA GLN A 260 -1.64 -34.24 0.35
C GLN A 260 -1.58 -33.35 -0.92
N ALA A 261 -0.99 -33.86 -2.00
CA ALA A 261 -0.86 -33.15 -3.27
C ALA A 261 -1.76 -33.73 -4.40
N ASP A 262 -2.66 -34.64 -4.07
CA ASP A 262 -3.58 -35.26 -5.03
C ASP A 262 -4.87 -34.42 -5.14
N SER A 263 -4.97 -33.64 -6.21
CA SER A 263 -6.12 -32.76 -6.44
C SER A 263 -7.47 -33.49 -6.45
N SER A 264 -7.51 -34.80 -6.74
CA SER A 264 -8.73 -35.61 -6.69
C SER A 264 -9.29 -35.79 -5.26
N ALA A 265 -8.49 -35.48 -4.21
CA ALA A 265 -8.96 -35.51 -2.83
C ALA A 265 -9.77 -34.24 -2.44
N ILE A 266 -9.75 -33.19 -3.25
CA ILE A 266 -10.44 -31.92 -2.92
C ILE A 266 -11.95 -32.15 -2.72
N ASP A 267 -12.60 -32.86 -3.63
CA ASP A 267 -14.04 -33.11 -3.56
C ASP A 267 -14.40 -34.01 -2.35
N GLU A 268 -13.54 -34.95 -1.99
CA GLU A 268 -13.73 -35.79 -0.80
C GLU A 268 -13.64 -34.97 0.49
N VAL A 269 -12.62 -34.12 0.61
CA VAL A 269 -12.47 -33.19 1.75
C VAL A 269 -13.63 -32.21 1.80
N GLN A 270 -14.05 -31.66 0.66
CA GLN A 270 -15.20 -30.78 0.55
C GLN A 270 -16.48 -31.45 1.08
N ALA A 271 -16.75 -32.71 0.71
CA ALA A 271 -17.93 -33.45 1.16
C ALA A 271 -17.93 -33.67 2.69
N ILE A 272 -16.76 -33.86 3.28
CA ILE A 272 -16.61 -34.06 4.73
C ILE A 272 -16.83 -32.72 5.49
N LEU A 273 -16.30 -31.62 4.97
CA LEU A 273 -16.36 -30.34 5.66
C LEU A 273 -17.75 -29.67 5.54
N ALA A 274 -18.46 -29.88 4.45
CA ALA A 274 -19.72 -29.22 4.12
C ALA A 274 -20.84 -29.34 5.19
N PRO A 275 -21.03 -30.50 5.89
CA PRO A 275 -22.17 -30.69 6.80
C PRO A 275 -22.09 -29.96 8.13
N ARG A 276 -20.94 -29.48 8.54
CA ARG A 276 -20.74 -28.78 9.83
C ARG A 276 -20.62 -27.28 9.62
N THR A 277 -20.97 -26.52 10.68
CA THR A 277 -20.78 -25.08 10.71
C THR A 277 -19.30 -24.71 10.85
N ARG A 278 -18.99 -23.46 10.49
CA ARG A 278 -17.66 -22.88 10.67
C ARG A 278 -17.19 -22.98 12.13
N ASP A 279 -18.05 -22.61 13.08
CA ASP A 279 -17.73 -22.65 14.51
C ASP A 279 -17.50 -24.08 15.02
N GLN A 280 -18.26 -25.07 14.52
CA GLN A 280 -18.03 -26.48 14.87
C GLN A 280 -16.67 -26.96 14.41
N TRP A 281 -16.20 -26.52 13.23
CA TRP A 281 -14.85 -26.87 12.76
C TRP A 281 -13.77 -26.11 13.52
N VAL A 282 -13.94 -24.81 13.78
CA VAL A 282 -13.02 -24.03 14.62
C VAL A 282 -12.83 -24.70 15.98
N ALA A 283 -13.93 -25.15 16.61
CA ALA A 283 -13.85 -25.90 17.87
C ALA A 283 -13.14 -27.25 17.73
N ALA A 284 -13.36 -27.97 16.61
CA ALA A 284 -12.70 -29.26 16.36
C ALA A 284 -11.19 -29.11 16.16
N PHE A 285 -10.73 -28.03 15.57
CA PHE A 285 -9.32 -27.72 15.35
C PHE A 285 -8.66 -26.97 16.52
N ALA A 286 -9.42 -26.60 17.56
CA ALA A 286 -8.87 -25.87 18.70
C ALA A 286 -7.72 -26.65 19.38
N GLY A 287 -6.56 -26.01 19.50
CA GLY A 287 -5.36 -26.63 20.05
C GLY A 287 -4.70 -27.70 19.17
N ARG A 288 -5.13 -27.83 17.91
CA ARG A 288 -4.55 -28.75 16.93
C ARG A 288 -3.77 -27.94 15.88
N ASP A 289 -2.53 -28.28 15.69
CA ASP A 289 -1.64 -27.58 14.74
C ASP A 289 -1.86 -28.14 13.31
N ALA A 290 -2.82 -27.56 12.59
CA ALA A 290 -3.30 -28.02 11.29
C ALA A 290 -3.42 -26.93 10.23
N CYS A 291 -3.04 -25.70 10.53
CA CYS A 291 -3.13 -24.54 9.61
C CYS A 291 -4.55 -24.39 9.00
N VAL A 292 -5.56 -24.41 9.84
CA VAL A 292 -6.98 -24.26 9.47
C VAL A 292 -7.57 -23.03 10.14
N GLU A 293 -8.13 -22.12 9.34
CA GLU A 293 -8.70 -20.87 9.85
C GLU A 293 -10.05 -20.56 9.19
N PRO A 294 -10.98 -19.90 9.91
CA PRO A 294 -12.23 -19.44 9.31
C PRO A 294 -12.01 -18.24 8.39
N CYS A 295 -12.73 -18.19 7.26
CA CYS A 295 -12.83 -16.95 6.48
C CYS A 295 -13.81 -16.00 7.18
N LEU A 296 -13.29 -14.94 7.77
CA LEU A 296 -14.08 -13.92 8.44
C LEU A 296 -14.60 -12.84 7.47
N SER A 297 -15.80 -12.32 7.69
CA SER A 297 -16.27 -11.10 7.04
C SER A 297 -15.59 -9.86 7.63
N LEU A 298 -15.72 -8.71 6.95
CA LEU A 298 -15.17 -7.44 7.48
C LEU A 298 -15.83 -7.06 8.81
N GLU A 299 -17.12 -7.32 8.96
CA GLU A 299 -17.87 -7.07 10.20
C GLU A 299 -17.36 -7.94 11.36
N GLU A 300 -17.07 -9.21 11.09
CA GLU A 300 -16.51 -10.14 12.08
C GLU A 300 -15.09 -9.71 12.50
N VAL A 301 -14.27 -9.31 11.52
CA VAL A 301 -12.91 -8.79 11.80
C VAL A 301 -12.98 -7.50 12.63
N LEU A 302 -13.91 -6.59 12.32
CA LEU A 302 -14.12 -5.37 13.12
C LEU A 302 -14.58 -5.69 14.54
N ALA A 303 -15.51 -6.66 14.70
CA ALA A 303 -15.99 -7.11 16.01
C ALA A 303 -14.88 -7.78 16.82
N TRP A 304 -13.93 -8.43 16.19
CA TRP A 304 -12.76 -9.04 16.83
C TRP A 304 -11.78 -8.00 17.41
N GLY A 305 -11.89 -6.73 17.03
CA GLY A 305 -11.07 -5.65 17.57
C GLY A 305 -9.65 -5.63 16.99
N VAL A 306 -9.54 -5.61 15.67
CA VAL A 306 -8.24 -5.59 14.98
C VAL A 306 -7.38 -4.42 15.45
N PRO A 307 -6.14 -4.65 15.87
CA PRO A 307 -5.21 -3.59 16.21
C PRO A 307 -4.97 -2.65 15.02
N GLN A 308 -5.12 -1.35 15.25
CA GLN A 308 -4.81 -0.33 14.25
C GLN A 308 -3.40 0.24 14.48
N GLY A 309 -2.75 0.73 13.41
CA GLY A 309 -1.41 1.29 13.44
C GLY A 309 -0.48 0.62 12.43
N ALA A 310 0.81 0.92 12.51
CA ALA A 310 1.82 0.29 11.64
C ALA A 310 1.84 -1.24 11.83
N PRO A 311 2.09 -2.03 10.76
CA PRO A 311 2.16 -3.49 10.84
C PRO A 311 3.47 -4.00 11.49
N VAL A 312 4.11 -3.19 12.30
CA VAL A 312 5.31 -3.54 13.10
C VAL A 312 5.01 -3.35 14.58
N LEU A 313 5.60 -4.19 15.43
CA LEU A 313 5.53 -4.06 16.88
C LEU A 313 6.79 -3.38 17.41
N LEU A 314 6.61 -2.39 18.26
CA LEU A 314 7.68 -1.72 18.99
C LEU A 314 7.45 -1.92 20.48
N ALA A 315 8.31 -2.70 21.13
CA ALA A 315 8.16 -3.07 22.55
C ALA A 315 6.76 -3.64 22.91
N GLY A 316 6.12 -4.36 21.98
CA GLY A 316 4.78 -4.92 22.16
C GLY A 316 3.63 -4.04 21.69
N ASP A 317 3.86 -2.75 21.49
CA ASP A 317 2.86 -1.81 20.99
C ASP A 317 2.96 -1.60 19.48
N ARG A 318 1.84 -1.20 18.85
CA ARG A 318 1.81 -0.75 17.46
C ARG A 318 1.92 0.76 17.40
N PRO A 319 3.01 1.31 16.82
CA PRO A 319 3.10 2.74 16.59
C PRO A 319 1.96 3.19 15.67
N ARG A 320 1.37 4.33 16.01
CA ARG A 320 0.26 4.90 15.26
C ARG A 320 0.29 6.42 15.32
N ALA A 321 0.15 7.06 14.17
CA ALA A 321 -0.05 8.49 14.10
C ALA A 321 -1.34 8.90 14.85
N SER A 322 -1.23 9.90 15.69
CA SER A 322 -2.34 10.40 16.52
C SER A 322 -3.13 11.50 15.81
N GLY A 323 -4.42 11.60 16.14
CA GLY A 323 -5.32 12.63 15.62
C GLY A 323 -6.09 12.22 14.35
N PRO A 324 -7.10 13.01 13.97
CA PRO A 324 -7.89 12.82 12.76
C PRO A 324 -7.08 13.16 11.49
N ALA A 325 -7.66 12.85 10.33
CA ALA A 325 -7.17 13.42 9.08
C ALA A 325 -7.47 14.92 9.02
N PRO A 326 -6.58 15.74 8.45
CA PRO A 326 -6.76 17.17 8.41
C PRO A 326 -7.79 17.61 7.36
N SER A 327 -8.51 18.68 7.62
CA SER A 327 -9.26 19.42 6.60
C SER A 327 -8.31 20.03 5.56
N LEU A 328 -8.82 20.34 4.36
CA LEU A 328 -7.99 20.92 3.30
C LEU A 328 -7.37 22.25 3.74
N GLY A 329 -6.04 22.28 3.81
CA GLY A 329 -5.26 23.45 4.17
C GLY A 329 -5.34 23.86 5.64
N GLU A 330 -5.83 23.00 6.52
CA GLU A 330 -6.01 23.26 7.95
C GLU A 330 -4.75 23.85 8.61
N HIS A 331 -3.59 23.36 8.22
CA HIS A 331 -2.32 23.76 8.83
C HIS A 331 -1.49 24.72 7.95
N THR A 332 -2.09 25.28 6.90
CA THR A 332 -1.36 26.09 5.91
C THR A 332 -0.61 27.26 6.56
N LEU A 333 -1.28 28.04 7.40
CA LEU A 333 -0.67 29.19 8.06
C LEU A 333 0.49 28.76 8.95
N THR A 334 0.22 27.88 9.88
CA THR A 334 1.20 27.41 10.89
C THR A 334 2.44 26.80 10.24
N VAL A 335 2.26 25.89 9.27
CA VAL A 335 3.38 25.21 8.61
C VAL A 335 4.22 26.18 7.78
N LEU A 336 3.59 27.12 7.08
CA LEU A 336 4.33 28.08 6.27
C LEU A 336 5.07 29.12 7.15
N GLU A 337 4.51 29.52 8.28
CA GLU A 337 5.20 30.34 9.27
C GLU A 337 6.39 29.62 9.89
N GLU A 338 6.25 28.32 10.26
CA GLU A 338 7.36 27.48 10.70
C GLU A 338 8.52 27.46 9.67
N CYS A 339 8.22 27.56 8.39
CA CYS A 339 9.20 27.61 7.30
C CYS A 339 9.69 29.04 6.98
N GLY A 340 9.36 30.03 7.80
CA GLY A 340 9.83 31.41 7.69
C GLY A 340 9.19 32.22 6.57
N LEU A 341 7.94 31.92 6.18
CA LEU A 341 7.19 32.77 5.26
C LEU A 341 6.46 33.88 6.05
N SER A 342 6.49 35.07 5.51
CA SER A 342 5.70 36.20 6.01
C SER A 342 4.22 36.05 5.68
N PRO A 343 3.30 36.70 6.41
CA PRO A 343 1.87 36.72 6.11
C PRO A 343 1.54 37.13 4.67
N ALA A 344 2.30 38.04 4.08
CA ALA A 344 2.14 38.48 2.70
C ALA A 344 2.51 37.38 1.69
N GLU A 345 3.63 36.66 1.92
CA GLU A 345 4.04 35.52 1.09
C GLU A 345 3.04 34.38 1.18
N ILE A 346 2.53 34.08 2.38
CA ILE A 346 1.50 33.06 2.59
C ILE A 346 0.23 33.41 1.82
N ALA A 347 -0.24 34.65 1.95
CA ALA A 347 -1.41 35.13 1.22
C ALA A 347 -1.23 35.03 -0.30
N ALA A 348 -0.06 35.36 -0.83
CA ALA A 348 0.24 35.23 -2.26
C ALA A 348 0.28 33.78 -2.74
N ALA A 349 0.74 32.85 -1.91
CA ALA A 349 0.86 31.43 -2.24
C ALA A 349 -0.48 30.66 -2.17
N THR A 350 -1.47 31.19 -1.45
CA THR A 350 -2.72 30.48 -1.11
C THR A 350 -3.97 31.08 -1.75
N ARG A 351 -4.07 32.42 -1.91
CA ARG A 351 -5.28 33.10 -2.42
C ARG A 351 -5.50 32.87 -3.90
N ALA A 352 -6.78 32.71 -4.29
CA ALA A 352 -7.18 32.69 -5.69
C ALA A 352 -6.83 34.02 -6.37
N ALA A 353 -6.26 33.96 -7.59
CA ALA A 353 -6.21 35.16 -8.43
C ALA A 353 -7.64 35.59 -8.79
N PRO A 354 -7.93 36.88 -8.94
CA PRO A 354 -9.27 37.35 -9.24
C PRO A 354 -9.91 36.78 -10.52
N GLU A 355 -9.08 36.23 -11.43
CA GLU A 355 -9.53 35.68 -12.73
C GLU A 355 -9.93 34.20 -12.70
N GLU A 356 -9.64 33.45 -11.66
CA GLU A 356 -9.98 32.01 -11.56
C GLU A 356 -11.31 31.75 -10.79
N ALA A 357 -12.02 32.79 -10.41
CA ALA A 357 -13.32 32.71 -9.74
C ALA A 357 -14.52 32.72 -10.71
N ARG A 358 -14.28 32.49 -12.00
CA ARG A 358 -15.34 32.41 -13.05
C ARG A 358 -15.46 31.00 -13.63
#